data_e71a9d3dd79c1b61bcb2b10b9d69c0de
#
_entry.id   e71a9d3dd79c1b61bcb2b10b9d69c0de
#
_cell.length_a   1.000
_cell.length_b   1.000
_cell.length_c   1.000
_cell.angle_alpha   90.00
_cell.angle_beta   90.00
_cell.angle_gamma   90.00
#
_symmetry.space_group_name_H-M   'P 1'
#
loop_
_entity.id
_entity.type
_entity.pdbx_description
1 polymer ?
#
loop_
_entity_poly.entity_id
_entity_poly.type
_entity_poly.pdbx_seq_one_letter_code
_entity_poly.pdbx_strand_id
1 'polypeptide(L)'
;MTTVTTKKKLAVLGNGFLAGIIVEAYNKGLLEEYELTGILGRTKEKTEALAEKGGCRPCSTLEELLEDKPDYVAEAASVKAVQDYGMKILSGGADMILLSIGALADETFYREISECAKKMEERSTLLPVPSAVFDVLRTISLMGQAQTSFRTKRARNPFPEPLCLKKAL
;
A
#
# COMPACT_ATOMS: atom_id res chain seq x y z
N MET A 1 30.14 16.85 -5.67
CA MET A 1 28.84 17.50 -5.48
C MET A 1 27.85 16.41 -5.08
N THR A 2 27.56 16.30 -3.81
CA THR A 2 26.59 15.33 -3.29
C THR A 2 25.20 15.92 -3.57
N THR A 3 24.49 15.39 -4.56
CA THR A 3 23.09 15.70 -4.79
C THR A 3 22.30 15.27 -3.56
N VAL A 4 21.84 16.22 -2.77
CA VAL A 4 20.89 15.94 -1.68
C VAL A 4 19.57 15.56 -2.34
N THR A 5 19.37 14.26 -2.54
CA THR A 5 18.08 13.75 -3.02
C THR A 5 17.10 13.87 -1.87
N THR A 6 16.11 14.75 -1.98
CA THR A 6 15.03 14.87 -0.99
C THR A 6 14.29 13.53 -0.93
N LYS A 7 14.24 12.90 0.24
CA LYS A 7 13.53 11.65 0.43
C LYS A 7 12.03 11.83 0.17
N LYS A 8 11.41 10.81 -0.40
CA LYS A 8 9.96 10.75 -0.59
C LYS A 8 9.29 10.38 0.73
N LYS A 9 8.20 11.05 1.06
CA LYS A 9 7.45 10.80 2.28
C LYS A 9 6.52 9.59 2.09
N LEU A 10 6.66 8.60 2.97
CA LEU A 10 5.86 7.40 3.00
C LEU A 10 5.03 7.35 4.27
N ALA A 11 3.73 7.18 4.15
CA ALA A 11 2.85 6.86 5.28
C ALA A 11 2.29 5.44 5.13
N VAL A 12 1.90 4.83 6.24
CA VAL A 12 1.36 3.45 6.26
C VAL A 12 -0.06 3.46 6.82
N LEU A 13 -1.00 2.94 6.06
CA LEU A 13 -2.36 2.66 6.50
C LEU A 13 -2.47 1.18 6.86
N GLY A 14 -2.48 0.88 8.15
CA GLY A 14 -2.51 -0.45 8.73
C GLY A 14 -1.50 -0.61 9.86
N ASN A 15 -1.79 -1.52 10.80
CA ASN A 15 -0.91 -1.86 11.91
C ASN A 15 -0.85 -3.38 12.13
N GLY A 16 -1.07 -4.15 11.05
CA GLY A 16 -1.01 -5.60 11.03
C GLY A 16 0.36 -6.13 10.63
N PHE A 17 0.40 -7.42 10.30
CA PHE A 17 1.64 -8.12 9.93
C PHE A 17 2.35 -7.48 8.72
N LEU A 18 1.62 -7.15 7.65
CA LEU A 18 2.22 -6.54 6.45
C LEU A 18 2.77 -5.13 6.71
N ALA A 19 2.07 -4.33 7.52
CA ALA A 19 2.59 -3.03 7.95
C ALA A 19 3.89 -3.20 8.76
N GLY A 20 3.97 -4.24 9.60
CA GLY A 20 5.19 -4.61 10.32
C GLY A 20 6.37 -4.93 9.40
N ILE A 21 6.11 -5.62 8.28
CA ILE A 21 7.14 -5.92 7.27
C ILE A 21 7.65 -4.63 6.61
N ILE A 22 6.77 -3.67 6.29
CA ILE A 22 7.16 -2.38 5.71
C ILE A 22 8.09 -1.63 6.67
N VAL A 23 7.70 -1.53 7.96
CA VAL A 23 8.51 -0.87 8.99
C VAL A 23 9.85 -1.59 9.19
N GLU A 24 9.86 -2.92 9.15
CA GLU A 24 11.11 -3.68 9.26
C GLU A 24 12.03 -3.46 8.06
N ALA A 25 11.47 -3.41 6.84
CA ALA A 25 12.22 -3.10 5.63
C ALA A 25 12.82 -1.69 5.68
N TYR A 26 12.05 -0.72 6.19
CA TYR A 26 12.53 0.64 6.42
C TYR A 26 13.72 0.67 7.40
N ASN A 27 13.59 0.02 8.54
CA ASN A 27 14.65 -0.03 9.55
C ASN A 27 15.92 -0.77 9.09
N LYS A 28 15.79 -1.70 8.14
CA LYS A 28 16.92 -2.39 7.49
C LYS A 28 17.59 -1.57 6.37
N GLY A 29 17.14 -0.34 6.12
CA GLY A 29 17.66 0.50 5.05
C GLY A 29 17.28 0.04 3.64
N LEU A 30 16.24 -0.81 3.48
CA LEU A 30 15.78 -1.24 2.17
C LEU A 30 14.90 -0.19 1.46
N LEU A 31 14.54 0.87 2.18
CA LEU A 31 13.69 1.97 1.70
C LEU A 31 14.43 3.31 1.90
N GLU A 32 15.70 3.38 1.48
CA GLU A 32 16.58 4.54 1.73
C GLU A 32 16.09 5.83 1.08
N GLU A 33 15.35 5.73 -0.03
CA GLU A 33 14.77 6.86 -0.76
C GLU A 33 13.53 7.44 -0.08
N TYR A 34 13.03 6.78 0.97
CA TYR A 34 11.81 7.16 1.66
C TYR A 34 12.08 7.64 3.09
N GLU A 35 11.19 8.50 3.57
CA GLU A 35 11.05 8.91 4.95
C GLU A 35 9.70 8.41 5.46
N LEU A 36 9.69 7.55 6.48
CA LEU A 36 8.45 7.06 7.08
C LEU A 36 7.89 8.15 8.01
N THR A 37 6.75 8.75 7.64
CA THR A 37 6.19 9.91 8.34
C THR A 37 5.15 9.54 9.38
N GLY A 38 4.31 8.53 9.11
CA GLY A 38 3.24 8.17 10.04
C GLY A 38 2.60 6.82 9.76
N ILE A 39 1.94 6.30 10.77
CA ILE A 39 1.20 5.04 10.71
C ILE A 39 -0.19 5.25 11.29
N LEU A 40 -1.21 4.87 10.53
CA LEU A 40 -2.61 4.84 10.97
C LEU A 40 -3.09 3.39 11.03
N GLY A 41 -3.62 2.99 12.18
CA GLY A 41 -4.19 1.65 12.34
C GLY A 41 -5.38 1.63 13.28
N ARG A 42 -6.15 0.55 13.23
CA ARG A 42 -7.40 0.43 14.00
C ARG A 42 -7.19 0.30 15.51
N THR A 43 -6.10 -0.33 15.93
CA THR A 43 -5.81 -0.57 17.36
C THR A 43 -4.72 0.39 17.80
N LYS A 44 -5.04 1.29 18.72
CA LYS A 44 -4.17 2.38 19.17
C LYS A 44 -2.82 1.86 19.67
N GLU A 45 -2.82 0.89 20.59
CA GLU A 45 -1.61 0.35 21.21
C GLU A 45 -0.66 -0.28 20.16
N LYS A 46 -1.24 -0.98 19.16
CA LYS A 46 -0.45 -1.56 18.07
C LYS A 46 0.11 -0.49 17.13
N THR A 47 -0.64 0.57 16.91
CA THR A 47 -0.20 1.70 16.07
C THR A 47 0.96 2.42 16.74
N GLU A 48 0.84 2.72 18.03
CA GLU A 48 1.88 3.37 18.83
C GLU A 48 3.18 2.53 18.85
N ALA A 49 3.07 1.24 19.15
CA ALA A 49 4.23 0.34 19.18
C ALA A 49 4.91 0.21 17.81
N LEU A 50 4.13 0.16 16.72
CA LEU A 50 4.68 0.05 15.38
C LEU A 50 5.31 1.38 14.92
N ALA A 51 4.71 2.51 15.26
CA ALA A 51 5.24 3.84 14.97
C ALA A 51 6.54 4.12 15.75
N GLU A 52 6.59 3.75 17.02
CA GLU A 52 7.81 3.80 17.83
C GLU A 52 8.94 2.98 17.18
N LYS A 53 8.63 1.74 16.77
CA LYS A 53 9.58 0.88 16.06
C LYS A 53 10.07 1.51 14.76
N GLY A 54 9.22 2.20 14.01
CA GLY A 54 9.54 2.87 12.75
C GLY A 54 10.15 4.27 12.91
N GLY A 55 10.20 4.80 14.13
CA GLY A 55 10.67 6.17 14.39
C GLY A 55 9.77 7.24 13.74
N CYS A 56 8.46 6.99 13.63
CA CYS A 56 7.50 7.87 12.98
C CYS A 56 6.28 8.17 13.87
N ARG A 57 5.37 9.01 13.40
CA ARG A 57 4.21 9.45 14.16
C ARG A 57 3.09 8.38 14.17
N PRO A 58 2.54 8.00 15.36
CA PRO A 58 1.30 7.27 15.42
C PRO A 58 0.12 8.21 15.12
N CYS A 59 -0.73 7.85 14.16
CA CYS A 59 -1.89 8.64 13.78
C CYS A 59 -3.18 7.95 14.25
N SER A 60 -4.14 8.75 14.73
CA SER A 60 -5.45 8.28 15.16
C SER A 60 -6.52 8.49 14.08
N THR A 61 -6.30 9.42 13.16
CA THR A 61 -7.22 9.76 12.08
C THR A 61 -6.48 9.82 10.73
N LEU A 62 -7.25 9.76 9.64
CA LEU A 62 -6.70 9.92 8.30
C LEU A 62 -6.15 11.33 8.09
N GLU A 63 -6.81 12.31 8.64
CA GLU A 63 -6.41 13.71 8.58
C GLU A 63 -5.01 13.90 9.17
N GLU A 64 -4.75 13.30 10.35
CA GLU A 64 -3.42 13.29 10.97
C GLU A 64 -2.37 12.61 10.08
N LEU A 65 -2.73 11.49 9.42
CA LEU A 65 -1.83 10.77 8.52
C LEU A 65 -1.42 11.63 7.30
N LEU A 66 -2.37 12.40 6.78
CA LEU A 66 -2.18 13.24 5.59
C LEU A 66 -1.59 14.63 5.91
N GLU A 67 -1.51 15.02 7.17
CA GLU A 67 -1.02 16.33 7.62
C GLU A 67 0.44 16.59 7.18
N ASP A 68 1.26 15.54 7.21
CA ASP A 68 2.67 15.60 6.76
C ASP A 68 2.82 15.59 5.24
N LYS A 69 1.70 15.58 4.51
CA LYS A 69 1.66 15.53 3.03
C LYS A 69 2.55 14.40 2.49
N PRO A 70 2.22 13.15 2.78
CA PRO A 70 2.99 12.02 2.24
C PRO A 70 2.92 12.00 0.71
N ASP A 71 4.04 11.67 0.06
CA ASP A 71 4.04 11.37 -1.38
C ASP A 71 3.31 10.05 -1.66
N TYR A 72 3.49 9.07 -0.74
CA TYR A 72 2.92 7.72 -0.86
C TYR A 72 2.22 7.30 0.42
N VAL A 73 1.07 6.63 0.26
CA VAL A 73 0.40 5.89 1.34
C VAL A 73 0.38 4.40 0.98
N ALA A 74 1.13 3.59 1.72
CA ALA A 74 1.09 2.14 1.59
C ALA A 74 -0.07 1.58 2.43
N GLU A 75 -1.08 1.04 1.75
CA GLU A 75 -2.21 0.39 2.41
C GLU A 75 -1.90 -1.08 2.68
N ALA A 76 -1.87 -1.44 3.95
CA ALA A 76 -1.64 -2.78 4.48
C ALA A 76 -2.66 -3.13 5.58
N ALA A 77 -3.91 -2.73 5.39
CA ALA A 77 -4.99 -2.85 6.38
C ALA A 77 -6.09 -3.83 5.95
N SER A 78 -6.97 -3.45 5.02
CA SER A 78 -8.07 -4.27 4.55
C SER A 78 -8.78 -3.65 3.33
N VAL A 79 -9.55 -4.49 2.62
CA VAL A 79 -10.48 -4.05 1.55
C VAL A 79 -11.36 -2.90 2.01
N LYS A 80 -11.93 -3.01 3.23
CA LYS A 80 -12.78 -1.96 3.78
C LYS A 80 -12.02 -0.65 4.00
N ALA A 81 -10.79 -0.70 4.46
CA ALA A 81 -9.97 0.50 4.65
C ALA A 81 -9.69 1.21 3.32
N VAL A 82 -9.47 0.45 2.23
CA VAL A 82 -9.34 1.02 0.89
C VAL A 82 -10.62 1.75 0.47
N GLN A 83 -11.77 1.12 0.68
CA GLN A 83 -13.09 1.71 0.33
C GLN A 83 -13.39 2.96 1.18
N ASP A 84 -13.07 2.94 2.48
CA ASP A 84 -13.35 4.04 3.40
C ASP A 84 -12.41 5.25 3.17
N TYR A 85 -11.14 5.01 2.80
CA TYR A 85 -10.09 6.03 2.80
C TYR A 85 -9.46 6.31 1.44
N GLY A 86 -9.55 5.39 0.48
CA GLY A 86 -8.80 5.48 -0.78
C GLY A 86 -9.05 6.77 -1.55
N MET A 87 -10.33 7.16 -1.70
CA MET A 87 -10.71 8.40 -2.38
C MET A 87 -10.14 9.65 -1.69
N LYS A 88 -10.14 9.66 -0.35
CA LYS A 88 -9.62 10.80 0.44
C LYS A 88 -8.11 10.90 0.34
N ILE A 89 -7.40 9.76 0.34
CA ILE A 89 -5.94 9.71 0.19
C ILE A 89 -5.53 10.28 -1.17
N LEU A 90 -6.14 9.80 -2.25
CA LEU A 90 -5.86 10.29 -3.61
C LEU A 90 -6.22 11.76 -3.75
N SER A 91 -7.39 12.19 -3.24
CA SER A 91 -7.81 13.59 -3.27
C SER A 91 -6.90 14.50 -2.42
N GLY A 92 -6.23 13.94 -1.43
CA GLY A 92 -5.21 14.61 -0.63
C GLY A 92 -3.87 14.79 -1.36
N GLY A 93 -3.73 14.22 -2.56
CA GLY A 93 -2.55 14.37 -3.41
C GLY A 93 -1.45 13.35 -3.13
N ALA A 94 -1.73 12.29 -2.36
CA ALA A 94 -0.82 11.18 -2.14
C ALA A 94 -1.05 10.05 -3.14
N ASP A 95 0.02 9.44 -3.64
CA ASP A 95 -0.05 8.18 -4.36
C ASP A 95 -0.44 7.05 -3.42
N MET A 96 -1.24 6.11 -3.89
CA MET A 96 -1.69 4.99 -3.05
C MET A 96 -1.15 3.65 -3.56
N ILE A 97 -0.40 2.95 -2.70
CA ILE A 97 0.10 1.60 -2.94
C ILE A 97 -0.85 0.62 -2.24
N LEU A 98 -1.59 -0.17 -3.03
CA LEU A 98 -2.62 -1.07 -2.54
C LEU A 98 -2.10 -2.51 -2.38
N LEU A 99 -2.15 -3.03 -1.15
CA LEU A 99 -1.97 -4.46 -0.91
C LEU A 99 -3.32 -5.19 -0.89
N SER A 100 -4.39 -4.52 -0.46
CA SER A 100 -5.75 -5.08 -0.41
C SER A 100 -6.48 -4.91 -1.75
N ILE A 101 -5.91 -5.45 -2.83
CA ILE A 101 -6.43 -5.30 -4.21
C ILE A 101 -7.86 -5.82 -4.40
N GLY A 102 -8.36 -6.67 -3.50
CA GLY A 102 -9.74 -7.13 -3.51
C GLY A 102 -10.78 -6.00 -3.43
N ALA A 103 -10.40 -4.81 -2.97
CA ALA A 103 -11.25 -3.63 -3.01
C ALA A 103 -11.66 -3.24 -4.43
N LEU A 104 -10.79 -3.50 -5.41
CA LEU A 104 -11.02 -3.18 -6.81
C LEU A 104 -11.92 -4.19 -7.54
N ALA A 105 -12.38 -5.24 -6.85
CA ALA A 105 -13.34 -6.21 -7.41
C ALA A 105 -14.77 -5.67 -7.49
N ASP A 106 -15.09 -4.61 -6.74
CA ASP A 106 -16.34 -3.87 -6.88
C ASP A 106 -16.22 -2.90 -8.05
N GLU A 107 -17.03 -3.12 -9.11
CA GLU A 107 -16.95 -2.33 -10.35
C GLU A 107 -17.29 -0.85 -10.14
N THR A 108 -18.20 -0.55 -9.22
CA THR A 108 -18.62 0.82 -8.91
C THR A 108 -17.47 1.55 -8.24
N PHE A 109 -16.93 0.95 -7.18
CA PHE A 109 -15.78 1.50 -6.47
C PHE A 109 -14.55 1.62 -7.38
N TYR A 110 -14.26 0.59 -8.20
CA TYR A 110 -13.14 0.63 -9.15
C TYR A 110 -13.24 1.80 -10.12
N ARG A 111 -14.43 2.06 -10.67
CA ARG A 111 -14.66 3.20 -11.57
C ARG A 111 -14.46 4.52 -10.84
N GLU A 112 -15.07 4.68 -9.68
CA GLU A 112 -14.98 5.92 -8.90
C GLU A 112 -13.53 6.24 -8.49
N ILE A 113 -12.80 5.26 -7.93
CA ILE A 113 -11.41 5.47 -7.51
C ILE A 113 -10.48 5.70 -8.71
N SER A 114 -10.74 5.05 -9.85
CA SER A 114 -9.97 5.25 -11.08
C SER A 114 -10.21 6.63 -11.68
N GLU A 115 -11.44 7.13 -11.63
CA GLU A 115 -11.76 8.50 -12.06
C GLU A 115 -11.14 9.54 -11.13
N CYS A 116 -11.15 9.27 -9.82
CA CYS A 116 -10.47 10.11 -8.85
C CYS A 116 -8.96 10.19 -9.14
N ALA A 117 -8.29 9.05 -9.31
CA ALA A 117 -6.88 8.99 -9.64
C ALA A 117 -6.57 9.76 -10.94
N LYS A 118 -7.37 9.58 -12.00
CA LYS A 118 -7.20 10.30 -13.27
C LYS A 118 -7.36 11.81 -13.14
N LYS A 119 -8.32 12.29 -12.35
CA LYS A 119 -8.49 13.73 -12.11
C LYS A 119 -7.31 14.35 -11.38
N MET A 120 -6.57 13.51 -10.66
CA MET A 120 -5.38 13.90 -9.88
C MET A 120 -4.07 13.54 -10.60
N GLU A 121 -4.12 13.18 -11.89
CA GLU A 121 -3.00 12.63 -12.70
C GLU A 121 -1.70 13.44 -12.66
N GLU A 122 -1.77 14.73 -12.32
CA GLU A 122 -0.58 15.53 -12.04
C GLU A 122 -0.08 15.40 -10.59
N ARG A 123 -0.83 14.72 -9.70
CA ARG A 123 -0.58 14.74 -8.24
C ARG A 123 -0.70 13.39 -7.54
N SER A 124 -1.39 12.41 -8.09
CA SER A 124 -1.56 11.11 -7.42
C SER A 124 -1.85 9.95 -8.35
N THR A 125 -1.26 8.80 -8.05
CA THR A 125 -1.36 7.55 -8.80
C THR A 125 -1.86 6.43 -7.90
N LEU A 126 -2.73 5.58 -8.44
CA LEU A 126 -3.14 4.34 -7.81
C LEU A 126 -2.24 3.22 -8.31
N LEU A 127 -1.40 2.68 -7.43
CA LEU A 127 -0.49 1.58 -7.73
C LEU A 127 -1.04 0.29 -7.10
N PRO A 128 -1.82 -0.52 -7.84
CA PRO A 128 -2.16 -1.86 -7.37
C PRO A 128 -0.90 -2.71 -7.39
N VAL A 129 -0.63 -3.42 -6.29
CA VAL A 129 0.53 -4.32 -6.17
C VAL A 129 0.09 -5.78 -6.33
N PRO A 130 -0.41 -6.21 -7.51
CA PRO A 130 -0.57 -7.62 -7.81
C PRO A 130 0.77 -8.31 -7.99
N SER A 131 1.79 -7.54 -8.32
CA SER A 131 3.18 -7.98 -8.48
C SER A 131 3.87 -8.29 -7.15
N ALA A 132 3.41 -7.79 -6.01
CA ALA A 132 4.07 -8.04 -4.74
C ALA A 132 4.23 -9.54 -4.43
N VAL A 133 3.26 -10.37 -4.80
CA VAL A 133 3.38 -11.83 -4.66
C VAL A 133 4.46 -12.37 -5.61
N PHE A 134 4.52 -11.86 -6.84
CA PHE A 134 5.54 -12.28 -7.82
C PHE A 134 6.91 -11.72 -7.46
N ASP A 135 7.00 -10.51 -6.91
CA ASP A 135 8.26 -9.92 -6.45
C ASP A 135 8.79 -10.63 -5.22
N VAL A 136 7.94 -11.03 -4.28
CA VAL A 136 8.32 -11.91 -3.16
C VAL A 136 8.79 -13.26 -3.68
N LEU A 137 8.09 -13.88 -4.62
CA LEU A 137 8.51 -15.14 -5.23
C LEU A 137 9.83 -14.99 -5.98
N ARG A 138 10.03 -13.90 -6.71
CA ARG A 138 11.27 -13.56 -7.40
C ARG A 138 12.41 -13.37 -6.41
N THR A 139 12.19 -12.62 -5.34
CA THR A 139 13.20 -12.38 -4.28
C THR A 139 13.60 -13.70 -3.62
N ILE A 140 12.63 -14.55 -3.28
CA ILE A 140 12.88 -15.88 -2.70
C ILE A 140 13.64 -16.76 -3.69
N SER A 141 13.32 -16.71 -4.99
CA SER A 141 14.02 -17.46 -6.02
C SER A 141 15.48 -17.00 -6.20
N LEU A 142 15.77 -15.72 -6.00
CA LEU A 142 17.13 -15.16 -6.04
C LEU A 142 17.96 -15.56 -4.81
N MET A 143 17.34 -15.98 -3.72
CA MET A 143 18.02 -16.49 -2.53
C MET A 143 18.53 -17.93 -2.67
N GLY A 144 18.33 -18.57 -3.81
CA GLY A 144 19.10 -19.73 -4.27
C GLY A 144 18.75 -21.10 -3.68
N GLN A 145 17.84 -21.22 -2.68
CA GLN A 145 17.48 -22.51 -2.06
C GLN A 145 16.01 -22.63 -1.64
N ALA A 146 15.10 -21.92 -2.26
CA ALA A 146 13.70 -22.00 -1.88
C ALA A 146 12.88 -22.83 -2.89
N GLN A 147 12.29 -23.94 -2.45
CA GLN A 147 11.19 -24.57 -3.15
C GLN A 147 9.89 -23.83 -2.78
N THR A 148 9.33 -23.09 -3.73
CA THR A 148 8.07 -22.39 -3.53
C THR A 148 6.94 -23.15 -4.21
N SER A 149 5.88 -23.45 -3.47
CA SER A 149 4.63 -23.95 -4.03
C SER A 149 3.54 -22.91 -3.82
N PHE A 150 2.85 -22.54 -4.91
CA PHE A 150 1.70 -21.66 -4.86
C PHE A 150 0.41 -22.49 -4.89
N ARG A 151 -0.37 -22.44 -3.82
CA ARG A 151 -1.67 -23.11 -3.74
C ARG A 151 -2.77 -22.10 -3.52
N THR A 152 -3.56 -21.79 -4.56
CA THR A 152 -4.79 -21.02 -4.44
C THR A 152 -5.95 -21.94 -4.07
N LYS A 153 -6.62 -21.67 -2.95
CA LYS A 153 -7.95 -22.22 -2.69
C LYS A 153 -8.97 -21.22 -3.22
N ARG A 154 -9.59 -21.54 -4.34
CA ARG A 154 -10.75 -20.79 -4.83
C ARG A 154 -11.93 -21.10 -3.90
N ALA A 155 -12.50 -20.07 -3.26
CA ALA A 155 -13.82 -20.20 -2.65
C ALA A 155 -14.85 -20.50 -3.76
N ARG A 156 -15.88 -21.28 -3.46
CA ARG A 156 -16.85 -21.77 -4.45
C ARG A 156 -17.81 -20.71 -5.02
N ASN A 157 -17.57 -19.43 -4.82
CA ASN A 157 -18.31 -18.37 -5.50
C ASN A 157 -17.57 -17.98 -6.78
N PRO A 158 -18.20 -18.12 -7.95
CA PRO A 158 -17.62 -17.65 -9.19
C PRO A 158 -17.58 -16.14 -9.16
N PHE A 159 -16.39 -15.57 -8.96
CA PHE A 159 -16.18 -14.18 -9.33
C PHE A 159 -16.36 -14.10 -10.85
N PRO A 160 -17.06 -13.08 -11.38
CA PRO A 160 -17.03 -12.82 -12.80
C PRO A 160 -15.57 -12.67 -13.24
N GLU A 161 -15.24 -13.15 -14.44
CA GLU A 161 -13.87 -13.08 -14.99
C GLU A 161 -13.35 -11.66 -14.89
N PRO A 162 -12.12 -11.45 -14.39
CA PRO A 162 -11.55 -10.13 -14.32
C PRO A 162 -11.43 -9.53 -15.70
N LEU A 163 -12.06 -8.38 -15.92
CA LEU A 163 -12.06 -7.59 -17.16
C LEU A 163 -10.65 -7.21 -17.67
N CYS A 164 -9.61 -7.45 -16.88
CA CYS A 164 -8.23 -7.09 -17.22
C CYS A 164 -7.52 -7.95 -18.28
N LEU A 165 -8.06 -9.11 -18.67
CA LEU A 165 -7.36 -10.03 -19.57
C LEU A 165 -7.78 -9.96 -21.05
N LYS A 166 -8.70 -9.07 -21.42
CA LYS A 166 -9.18 -8.99 -22.82
C LYS A 166 -8.53 -7.91 -23.69
N LYS A 167 -7.42 -7.26 -23.26
CA LYS A 167 -6.73 -6.25 -24.07
C LYS A 167 -5.21 -6.39 -24.08
N ALA A 168 -4.71 -7.59 -24.18
CA ALA A 168 -3.29 -7.83 -24.49
C ALA A 168 -3.19 -9.04 -25.41
N LEU A 169 -3.62 -8.90 -26.65
CA LEU A 169 -3.19 -9.62 -27.86
C LEU A 169 -3.34 -8.68 -29.03
#